data_826c38b5921ead627e58bda7a9bbb17c
#
_entry.id   826c38b5921ead627e58bda7a9bbb17c
#
_cell.length_a   1.000
_cell.length_b   1.000
_cell.length_c   1.000
_cell.angle_alpha   90.00
_cell.angle_beta   90.00
_cell.angle_gamma   90.00
#
_symmetry.space_group_name_H-M   'P 1'
#
loop_
_entity.id
_entity.type
_entity.pdbx_description
1 polymer ?
#
loop_
_entity_poly.entity_id
_entity_poly.type
_entity_poly.pdbx_seq_one_letter_code
_entity_poly.pdbx_strand_id
1 'polypeptide(L)'
;LHTGYLTLDWDKTTEEELNKDGQTNKNVFARIPNLEIRECFTDNIKERFSNVVSKDSLPDKLISALANGNTKDISDIFFDMLQKYVSVRDSATKAPLENFYHGFLNGIFSGCEGLISEFRSNYESGNGYADITFKTERNSKAVIIEIKATSKDEEMDELAAEALSQIEEKNYALPFTMVSKITDIYAYGIVFCRKDCIVTFKKLK
;
A
#
# COMPACT_ATOMS: atom_id res chain seq x y z
N LEU A 1 19.29 -8.63 17.59
CA LEU A 1 18.00 -8.88 18.27
C LEU A 1 18.06 -8.55 19.78
N HIS A 2 19.04 -7.72 20.22
CA HIS A 2 19.28 -7.44 21.64
C HIS A 2 18.23 -6.56 22.32
N THR A 3 17.32 -5.96 21.57
CA THR A 3 16.32 -5.04 22.12
C THR A 3 14.99 -5.70 22.50
N GLY A 4 14.83 -7.01 22.26
CA GLY A 4 13.58 -7.74 22.52
C GLY A 4 12.41 -7.44 21.59
N TYR A 5 12.56 -6.50 20.65
CA TYR A 5 11.51 -6.15 19.70
C TYR A 5 11.31 -7.17 18.58
N LEU A 6 12.36 -7.94 18.25
CA LEU A 6 12.32 -9.01 17.26
C LEU A 6 12.95 -10.27 17.85
N THR A 7 12.42 -11.42 17.47
CA THR A 7 13.00 -12.74 17.76
C THR A 7 13.24 -13.50 16.46
N LEU A 8 14.10 -14.52 16.52
CA LEU A 8 14.30 -15.42 15.38
C LEU A 8 13.01 -16.20 15.08
N ASP A 9 12.70 -16.31 13.81
CA ASP A 9 11.65 -17.22 13.33
C ASP A 9 12.29 -18.60 13.11
N TRP A 10 12.22 -19.42 14.14
CA TRP A 10 12.80 -20.78 14.14
C TRP A 10 12.13 -21.72 13.17
N ASP A 11 10.90 -21.42 12.76
CA ASP A 11 10.18 -22.23 11.77
C ASP A 11 10.71 -22.01 10.34
N LYS A 12 11.36 -20.86 10.13
CA LYS A 12 11.91 -20.43 8.84
C LYS A 12 13.44 -20.32 8.80
N THR A 13 14.09 -20.41 9.97
CA THR A 13 15.55 -20.28 10.08
C THR A 13 16.12 -21.67 10.40
N THR A 14 17.02 -22.15 9.58
CA THR A 14 17.69 -23.46 9.77
C THR A 14 18.92 -23.30 10.66
N GLU A 15 19.32 -24.38 11.34
CA GLU A 15 20.55 -24.41 12.16
C GLU A 15 21.82 -24.12 11.34
N GLU A 16 21.79 -24.43 10.03
CA GLU A 16 22.92 -24.17 9.11
C GLU A 16 23.11 -22.67 8.84
N GLU A 17 22.10 -21.84 9.06
CA GLU A 17 22.18 -20.38 8.91
C GLU A 17 22.77 -19.71 10.15
N LEU A 18 22.92 -20.43 11.25
CA LEU A 18 23.60 -19.98 12.46
C LEU A 18 25.04 -20.51 12.47
N ASN A 19 25.98 -19.70 12.92
CA ASN A 19 27.34 -20.20 13.15
C ASN A 19 27.40 -20.95 14.49
N LYS A 20 28.56 -21.60 14.78
CA LYS A 20 28.77 -22.41 16.00
C LYS A 20 28.62 -21.61 17.30
N ASP A 21 28.73 -20.28 17.25
CA ASP A 21 28.60 -19.38 18.40
C ASP A 21 27.19 -18.77 18.52
N GLY A 22 26.23 -19.24 17.74
CA GLY A 22 24.86 -18.72 17.71
C GLY A 22 24.72 -17.33 17.08
N GLN A 23 25.77 -16.83 16.44
CA GLN A 23 25.73 -15.60 15.66
C GLN A 23 25.34 -15.92 14.23
N THR A 24 24.65 -15.03 13.58
CA THR A 24 24.19 -15.20 12.21
C THR A 24 25.20 -14.64 11.23
N ASN A 25 25.63 -15.45 10.27
CA ASN A 25 26.49 -15.00 9.17
C ASN A 25 25.72 -14.64 7.89
N LYS A 26 24.39 -14.83 7.90
CA LYS A 26 23.52 -14.61 6.74
C LYS A 26 22.21 -13.94 7.18
N ASN A 27 21.43 -13.54 6.21
CA ASN A 27 20.07 -13.05 6.45
C ASN A 27 19.22 -14.16 7.08
N VAL A 28 18.75 -13.93 8.28
CA VAL A 28 17.85 -14.82 9.00
C VAL A 28 16.46 -14.23 9.06
N PHE A 29 15.48 -15.09 9.19
CA PHE A 29 14.10 -14.65 9.36
C PHE A 29 13.88 -14.18 10.80
N ALA A 30 13.32 -12.99 10.94
CA ALA A 30 12.94 -12.44 12.22
C ALA A 30 11.42 -12.27 12.28
N ARG A 31 10.84 -12.47 13.47
CA ARG A 31 9.42 -12.24 13.71
C ARG A 31 9.21 -11.36 14.93
N ILE A 32 8.07 -10.72 15.01
CA ILE A 32 7.60 -10.02 16.21
C ILE A 32 7.23 -11.09 17.25
N PRO A 33 7.79 -11.04 18.48
CA PRO A 33 7.69 -12.15 19.43
C PRO A 33 6.29 -12.40 19.99
N ASN A 34 5.52 -11.35 20.16
CA ASN A 34 4.18 -11.42 20.77
C ASN A 34 3.26 -10.29 20.33
N LEU A 35 2.00 -10.35 20.76
CA LEU A 35 0.98 -9.36 20.40
C LEU A 35 1.28 -7.97 20.95
N GLU A 36 1.81 -7.86 22.17
CA GLU A 36 2.12 -6.58 22.84
C GLU A 36 3.17 -5.80 22.06
N ILE A 37 4.23 -6.47 21.62
CA ILE A 37 5.25 -5.84 20.77
C ILE A 37 4.69 -5.48 19.39
N ARG A 38 3.81 -6.30 18.85
CA ARG A 38 3.13 -5.99 17.59
C ARG A 38 2.26 -4.74 17.71
N GLU A 39 1.49 -4.62 18.78
CA GLU A 39 0.67 -3.43 19.05
C GLU A 39 1.57 -2.20 19.25
N CYS A 40 2.65 -2.31 20.02
CA CYS A 40 3.62 -1.23 20.19
C CYS A 40 4.23 -0.75 18.88
N PHE A 41 4.59 -1.66 17.95
CA PHE A 41 5.04 -1.28 16.61
C PHE A 41 3.93 -0.60 15.82
N THR A 42 2.72 -1.16 15.84
CA THR A 42 1.56 -0.62 15.14
C THR A 42 1.24 0.79 15.62
N ASP A 43 1.22 1.01 16.93
CA ASP A 43 0.92 2.31 17.52
C ASP A 43 2.03 3.33 17.23
N ASN A 44 3.31 2.94 17.32
CA ASN A 44 4.42 3.81 16.93
C ASN A 44 4.38 4.19 15.45
N ILE A 45 4.04 3.24 14.58
CA ILE A 45 3.88 3.51 13.15
C ILE A 45 2.69 4.45 12.94
N LYS A 46 1.53 4.16 13.54
CA LYS A 46 0.33 5.01 13.49
C LYS A 46 0.62 6.42 14.00
N GLU A 47 1.29 6.56 15.14
CA GLU A 47 1.63 7.87 15.71
C GLU A 47 2.56 8.66 14.80
N ARG A 48 3.59 8.02 14.24
CA ARG A 48 4.51 8.69 13.31
C ARG A 48 3.80 9.12 12.03
N PHE A 49 2.96 8.24 11.45
CA PHE A 49 2.17 8.59 10.29
C PHE A 49 1.09 9.63 10.59
N SER A 50 0.38 9.53 11.72
CA SER A 50 -0.64 10.53 12.08
C SER A 50 -0.04 11.91 12.36
N ASN A 51 1.15 11.98 12.98
CA ASN A 51 1.87 13.25 13.17
C ASN A 51 2.33 13.89 11.86
N VAL A 52 2.60 13.07 10.84
CA VAL A 52 2.98 13.50 9.50
C VAL A 52 1.76 13.93 8.69
N VAL A 53 0.68 13.18 8.82
CA VAL A 53 -0.53 13.30 8.03
C VAL A 53 -1.52 14.31 8.62
N SER A 54 -1.59 14.45 9.95
CA SER A 54 -2.54 15.36 10.61
C SER A 54 -2.17 16.84 10.53
N LYS A 55 -0.92 17.19 10.26
CA LYS A 55 -0.49 18.60 10.18
C LYS A 55 -1.03 19.36 8.98
N ASP A 56 -1.43 18.68 7.89
CA ASP A 56 -1.80 19.34 6.63
C ASP A 56 -3.16 18.90 6.05
N SER A 57 -4.05 18.27 6.81
CA SER A 57 -5.30 17.68 6.26
C SER A 57 -5.06 16.78 5.03
N LEU A 58 -3.89 16.17 4.94
CA LEU A 58 -3.45 15.39 3.79
C LEU A 58 -4.35 14.16 3.54
N PRO A 59 -4.78 13.40 4.59
CA PRO A 59 -5.74 12.30 4.39
C PRO A 59 -7.05 12.75 3.79
N ASP A 60 -7.61 13.85 4.30
CA ASP A 60 -8.88 14.38 3.78
C ASP A 60 -8.76 14.74 2.31
N LYS A 61 -7.65 15.40 1.92
CA LYS A 61 -7.38 15.77 0.53
C LYS A 61 -7.22 14.52 -0.36
N LEU A 62 -6.43 13.54 0.09
CA LEU A 62 -6.20 12.31 -0.67
C LEU A 62 -7.49 11.52 -0.85
N ILE A 63 -8.24 11.28 0.24
CA ILE A 63 -9.51 10.54 0.16
C ILE A 63 -10.54 11.31 -0.67
N SER A 64 -10.60 12.64 -0.55
CA SER A 64 -11.45 13.47 -1.39
C SER A 64 -11.06 13.36 -2.88
N ALA A 65 -9.79 13.41 -3.21
CA ALA A 65 -9.31 13.27 -4.58
C ALA A 65 -9.65 11.88 -5.16
N LEU A 66 -9.42 10.81 -4.38
CA LEU A 66 -9.80 9.44 -4.74
C LEU A 66 -11.30 9.26 -4.88
N ALA A 67 -12.11 9.90 -4.03
CA ALA A 67 -13.57 9.83 -4.10
C ALA A 67 -14.17 10.63 -5.27
N ASN A 68 -13.37 11.47 -5.94
CA ASN A 68 -13.82 12.35 -7.04
C ASN A 68 -13.12 12.07 -8.38
N GLY A 69 -12.25 11.07 -8.46
CA GLY A 69 -11.55 10.73 -9.71
C GLY A 69 -10.48 11.76 -10.11
N ASN A 70 -9.99 12.57 -9.16
CA ASN A 70 -9.03 13.63 -9.44
C ASN A 70 -7.59 13.08 -9.44
N THR A 71 -7.19 12.52 -10.58
CA THR A 71 -5.87 11.88 -10.74
C THR A 71 -4.71 12.85 -10.54
N LYS A 72 -4.89 14.11 -10.92
CA LYS A 72 -3.84 15.14 -10.76
C LYS A 72 -3.53 15.38 -9.29
N ASP A 73 -4.55 15.65 -8.47
CA ASP A 73 -4.34 15.90 -7.04
C ASP A 73 -3.78 14.67 -6.34
N ILE A 74 -4.21 13.46 -6.74
CA ILE A 74 -3.65 12.20 -6.20
C ILE A 74 -2.16 12.10 -6.53
N SER A 75 -1.78 12.35 -7.79
CA SER A 75 -0.39 12.30 -8.25
C SER A 75 0.47 13.34 -7.53
N ASP A 76 0.00 14.59 -7.43
CA ASP A 76 0.70 15.68 -6.75
C ASP A 76 0.92 15.34 -5.26
N ILE A 77 -0.09 14.80 -4.58
CA ILE A 77 0.01 14.37 -3.18
C ILE A 77 1.04 13.25 -3.02
N PHE A 78 1.00 12.23 -3.86
CA PHE A 78 1.97 11.14 -3.76
C PHE A 78 3.38 11.59 -4.10
N PHE A 79 3.54 12.45 -5.11
CA PHE A 79 4.83 13.04 -5.44
C PHE A 79 5.44 13.77 -4.24
N ASP A 80 4.67 14.67 -3.61
CA ASP A 80 5.12 15.41 -2.43
C ASP A 80 5.52 14.47 -1.28
N MET A 81 4.73 13.42 -1.04
CA MET A 81 5.01 12.44 -0.01
C MET A 81 6.28 11.63 -0.32
N LEU A 82 6.46 11.20 -1.56
CA LEU A 82 7.65 10.46 -2.00
C LEU A 82 8.90 11.34 -1.88
N GLN A 83 8.82 12.63 -2.28
CA GLN A 83 9.94 13.56 -2.14
C GLN A 83 10.35 13.74 -0.68
N LYS A 84 9.37 13.84 0.22
CA LYS A 84 9.59 14.17 1.63
C LYS A 84 10.03 12.98 2.49
N TYR A 85 9.48 11.79 2.21
CA TYR A 85 9.60 10.64 3.12
C TYR A 85 10.36 9.45 2.56
N VAL A 86 10.58 9.38 1.24
CA VAL A 86 11.21 8.23 0.59
C VAL A 86 12.63 8.57 0.14
N SER A 87 13.59 7.73 0.52
CA SER A 87 14.94 7.80 -0.02
C SER A 87 15.06 6.93 -1.26
N VAL A 88 15.85 7.36 -2.25
CA VAL A 88 16.18 6.53 -3.42
C VAL A 88 16.83 5.21 -2.99
N ARG A 89 17.44 5.15 -1.81
CA ARG A 89 18.04 3.92 -1.25
C ARG A 89 17.01 2.93 -0.72
N ASP A 90 15.80 3.38 -0.39
CA ASP A 90 14.76 2.53 0.18
C ASP A 90 14.21 1.54 -0.85
N SER A 91 14.29 1.89 -2.14
CA SER A 91 13.92 1.02 -3.25
C SER A 91 15.08 0.12 -3.75
N ALA A 92 16.29 0.27 -3.22
CA ALA A 92 17.46 -0.52 -3.60
C ALA A 92 17.48 -1.90 -2.92
N THR A 93 16.37 -2.63 -2.96
CA THR A 93 16.26 -3.99 -2.39
C THR A 93 16.21 -5.03 -3.50
N LYS A 94 16.44 -6.31 -3.14
CA LYS A 94 16.23 -7.44 -4.06
C LYS A 94 14.76 -7.84 -4.20
N ALA A 95 13.89 -7.27 -3.36
CA ALA A 95 12.46 -7.50 -3.44
C ALA A 95 11.86 -6.72 -4.63
N PRO A 96 10.74 -7.20 -5.20
CA PRO A 96 10.01 -6.43 -6.21
C PRO A 96 9.70 -5.01 -5.72
N LEU A 97 9.90 -4.01 -6.57
CA LEU A 97 9.66 -2.59 -6.25
C LEU A 97 8.21 -2.35 -5.81
N GLU A 98 7.27 -3.08 -6.38
CA GLU A 98 5.85 -3.02 -6.02
C GLU A 98 5.61 -3.26 -4.53
N ASN A 99 6.33 -4.19 -3.90
CA ASN A 99 6.19 -4.47 -2.47
C ASN A 99 6.52 -3.25 -1.59
N PHE A 100 7.48 -2.44 -2.00
CA PHE A 100 7.83 -1.22 -1.30
C PHE A 100 6.69 -0.19 -1.39
N TYR A 101 6.21 0.10 -2.59
CA TYR A 101 5.14 1.08 -2.78
C TYR A 101 3.80 0.61 -2.22
N HIS A 102 3.51 -0.68 -2.30
CA HIS A 102 2.35 -1.27 -1.65
C HIS A 102 2.40 -1.07 -0.12
N GLY A 103 3.55 -1.33 0.51
CA GLY A 103 3.76 -1.06 1.93
C GLY A 103 3.63 0.43 2.28
N PHE A 104 4.16 1.30 1.43
CA PHE A 104 4.05 2.75 1.57
C PHE A 104 2.58 3.22 1.54
N LEU A 105 1.80 2.77 0.56
CA LEU A 105 0.38 3.11 0.46
C LEU A 105 -0.44 2.52 1.61
N ASN A 106 -0.14 1.29 2.04
CA ASN A 106 -0.77 0.69 3.22
C ASN A 106 -0.55 1.55 4.47
N GLY A 107 0.66 2.09 4.64
CA GLY A 107 0.97 3.02 5.73
C GLY A 107 0.12 4.29 5.66
N ILE A 108 -0.02 4.88 4.49
CA ILE A 108 -0.83 6.08 4.28
C ILE A 108 -2.30 5.80 4.60
N PHE A 109 -2.89 4.78 3.99
CA PHE A 109 -4.32 4.48 4.17
C PHE A 109 -4.65 4.00 5.58
N SER A 110 -3.71 3.38 6.30
CA SER A 110 -3.89 3.08 7.73
C SER A 110 -4.09 4.33 8.59
N GLY A 111 -3.56 5.48 8.16
CA GLY A 111 -3.76 6.77 8.81
C GLY A 111 -5.08 7.47 8.46
N CYS A 112 -5.88 6.90 7.54
CA CYS A 112 -7.14 7.48 7.08
C CYS A 112 -8.37 6.93 7.84
N GLU A 113 -8.20 6.40 9.05
CA GLU A 113 -9.31 5.93 9.90
C GLU A 113 -10.35 7.06 10.10
N GLY A 114 -11.65 6.71 9.97
CA GLY A 114 -12.74 7.69 10.01
C GLY A 114 -13.06 8.37 8.69
N LEU A 115 -12.21 8.26 7.68
CA LEU A 115 -12.45 8.76 6.32
C LEU A 115 -12.83 7.62 5.35
N ILE A 116 -12.30 6.43 5.62
CA ILE A 116 -12.55 5.21 4.84
C ILE A 116 -13.03 4.09 5.74
N SER A 117 -13.70 3.12 5.14
CA SER A 117 -14.15 1.90 5.78
C SER A 117 -13.79 0.67 4.94
N GLU A 118 -13.76 -0.49 5.56
CA GLU A 118 -13.44 -1.77 4.92
C GLU A 118 -12.13 -1.72 4.12
N PHE A 119 -11.11 -1.04 4.65
CA PHE A 119 -9.78 -1.06 4.06
C PHE A 119 -9.22 -2.48 4.04
N ARG A 120 -8.77 -2.93 2.87
CA ARG A 120 -8.20 -4.25 2.66
C ARG A 120 -7.01 -4.15 1.72
N SER A 121 -5.96 -4.89 2.05
CA SER A 121 -4.74 -5.01 1.29
C SER A 121 -4.57 -6.46 0.82
N ASN A 122 -4.15 -6.67 -0.42
CA ASN A 122 -4.05 -8.00 -1.06
C ASN A 122 -5.35 -8.80 -0.91
N TYR A 123 -6.47 -8.17 -1.24
CA TYR A 123 -7.79 -8.74 -1.03
C TYR A 123 -8.21 -9.59 -2.22
N GLU A 124 -8.61 -10.84 -1.92
CA GLU A 124 -9.21 -11.73 -2.92
C GLU A 124 -10.50 -11.11 -3.46
N SER A 125 -10.49 -10.75 -4.74
CA SER A 125 -11.57 -10.03 -5.40
C SER A 125 -11.72 -10.49 -6.84
N GLY A 126 -12.91 -10.90 -7.22
CA GLY A 126 -13.14 -11.45 -8.55
C GLY A 126 -12.29 -12.69 -8.80
N ASN A 127 -11.46 -12.64 -9.83
CA ASN A 127 -10.60 -13.74 -10.27
C ASN A 127 -9.12 -13.54 -9.90
N GLY A 128 -8.85 -12.79 -8.82
CA GLY A 128 -7.47 -12.51 -8.38
C GLY A 128 -7.43 -11.77 -7.06
N TYR A 129 -6.35 -11.02 -6.86
CA TYR A 129 -6.11 -10.25 -5.65
C TYR A 129 -5.90 -8.79 -6.02
N ALA A 130 -6.78 -7.91 -5.53
CA ALA A 130 -6.60 -6.48 -5.67
C ALA A 130 -5.60 -5.98 -4.62
N ASP A 131 -4.69 -5.10 -5.01
CA ASP A 131 -3.66 -4.61 -4.09
C ASP A 131 -4.26 -3.85 -2.92
N ILE A 132 -5.13 -2.88 -3.20
CA ILE A 132 -5.80 -2.09 -2.16
C ILE A 132 -7.26 -1.89 -2.55
N THR A 133 -8.15 -2.10 -1.57
CA THR A 133 -9.57 -1.74 -1.71
C THR A 133 -10.08 -1.08 -0.43
N PHE A 134 -11.00 -0.15 -0.57
CA PHE A 134 -11.72 0.45 0.55
C PHE A 134 -13.03 1.09 0.11
N LYS A 135 -13.85 1.49 1.07
CA LYS A 135 -15.06 2.27 0.84
C LYS A 135 -14.91 3.65 1.47
N THR A 136 -15.44 4.67 0.81
CA THR A 136 -15.58 5.99 1.43
C THR A 136 -16.83 6.00 2.31
N GLU A 137 -16.71 6.49 3.55
CA GLU A 137 -17.85 6.44 4.49
C GLU A 137 -19.01 7.35 4.07
N ARG A 138 -18.71 8.53 3.52
CA ARG A 138 -19.73 9.55 3.24
C ARG A 138 -20.46 9.38 1.91
N ASN A 139 -19.83 8.78 0.91
CA ASN A 139 -20.33 8.80 -0.47
C ASN A 139 -20.75 7.43 -1.00
N SER A 140 -20.66 6.38 -0.21
CA SER A 140 -20.98 5.02 -0.64
C SER A 140 -20.23 4.61 -1.94
N LYS A 141 -18.99 5.07 -2.09
CA LYS A 141 -18.15 4.74 -3.23
C LYS A 141 -17.15 3.65 -2.84
N ALA A 142 -16.91 2.71 -3.72
CA ALA A 142 -15.81 1.77 -3.60
C ALA A 142 -14.62 2.26 -4.41
N VAL A 143 -13.44 2.12 -3.85
CA VAL A 143 -12.15 2.42 -4.49
C VAL A 143 -11.35 1.14 -4.60
N ILE A 144 -10.82 0.89 -5.78
CA ILE A 144 -9.94 -0.24 -6.11
C ILE A 144 -8.66 0.34 -6.69
N ILE A 145 -7.53 -0.04 -6.13
CA ILE A 145 -6.21 0.42 -6.57
C ILE A 145 -5.38 -0.79 -6.95
N GLU A 146 -4.79 -0.73 -8.12
CA GLU A 146 -3.75 -1.65 -8.59
C GLU A 146 -2.44 -0.88 -8.72
N ILE A 147 -1.36 -1.45 -8.21
CA ILE A 147 -0.05 -0.82 -8.09
C ILE A 147 0.91 -1.49 -9.06
N LYS A 148 1.65 -0.70 -9.80
CA LYS A 148 2.79 -1.17 -10.58
C LYS A 148 4.01 -0.32 -10.23
N ALA A 149 5.19 -0.86 -10.45
CA ALA A 149 6.43 -0.14 -10.24
C ALA A 149 7.48 -0.49 -11.28
N THR A 150 8.21 0.51 -11.71
CA THR A 150 9.32 0.34 -12.65
C THR A 150 10.53 1.19 -12.22
N SER A 151 11.68 0.90 -12.79
CA SER A 151 12.86 1.76 -12.69
C SER A 151 13.08 2.64 -13.93
N LYS A 152 12.17 2.55 -14.93
CA LYS A 152 12.28 3.21 -16.22
C LYS A 152 11.05 4.09 -16.46
N ASP A 153 11.30 5.37 -16.63
CA ASP A 153 10.24 6.37 -16.77
C ASP A 153 9.40 6.14 -18.05
N GLU A 154 10.02 5.62 -19.11
CA GLU A 154 9.37 5.32 -20.38
C GLU A 154 8.33 4.19 -20.34
N GLU A 155 8.34 3.35 -19.31
CA GLU A 155 7.39 2.24 -19.14
C GLU A 155 6.13 2.65 -18.35
N MET A 156 6.10 3.82 -17.72
CA MET A 156 5.05 4.18 -16.76
C MET A 156 3.66 4.26 -17.37
N ASP A 157 3.52 4.82 -18.57
CA ASP A 157 2.21 4.95 -19.23
C ASP A 157 1.62 3.58 -19.62
N GLU A 158 2.46 2.67 -20.12
CA GLU A 158 2.05 1.31 -20.48
C GLU A 158 1.61 0.54 -19.24
N LEU A 159 2.39 0.59 -18.16
CA LEU A 159 2.06 -0.07 -16.90
C LEU A 159 0.80 0.51 -16.25
N ALA A 160 0.53 1.81 -16.42
CA ALA A 160 -0.69 2.43 -15.93
C ALA A 160 -1.95 1.93 -16.66
N ALA A 161 -1.85 1.71 -17.96
CA ALA A 161 -2.91 1.08 -18.74
C ALA A 161 -3.09 -0.40 -18.37
N GLU A 162 -1.99 -1.13 -18.16
CA GLU A 162 -2.00 -2.52 -17.72
C GLU A 162 -2.69 -2.67 -16.35
N ALA A 163 -2.38 -1.79 -15.39
CA ALA A 163 -3.00 -1.81 -14.06
C ALA A 163 -4.53 -1.67 -14.13
N LEU A 164 -5.05 -0.76 -14.95
CA LEU A 164 -6.49 -0.64 -15.15
C LEU A 164 -7.10 -1.85 -15.87
N SER A 165 -6.42 -2.37 -16.91
CA SER A 165 -6.85 -3.61 -17.59
C SER A 165 -6.93 -4.78 -16.61
N GLN A 166 -5.97 -4.94 -15.74
CA GLN A 166 -5.95 -6.01 -14.74
C GLN A 166 -7.16 -5.95 -13.81
N ILE A 167 -7.56 -4.76 -13.34
CA ILE A 167 -8.76 -4.58 -12.50
C ILE A 167 -10.01 -5.09 -13.23
N GLU A 168 -10.14 -4.79 -14.54
CA GLU A 168 -11.29 -5.19 -15.34
C GLU A 168 -11.26 -6.67 -15.67
N GLU A 169 -10.16 -7.18 -16.20
CA GLU A 169 -10.00 -8.58 -16.61
C GLU A 169 -10.16 -9.55 -15.44
N LYS A 170 -9.65 -9.17 -14.27
CA LYS A 170 -9.81 -9.94 -13.04
C LYS A 170 -11.12 -9.69 -12.32
N ASN A 171 -11.93 -8.74 -12.82
CA ASN A 171 -13.25 -8.39 -12.27
C ASN A 171 -13.20 -8.03 -10.77
N TYR A 172 -12.23 -7.23 -10.37
CA TYR A 172 -12.05 -6.82 -8.96
C TYR A 172 -13.24 -6.01 -8.42
N ALA A 173 -14.08 -5.45 -9.28
CA ALA A 173 -15.29 -4.72 -8.91
C ALA A 173 -16.43 -5.64 -8.42
N LEU A 174 -16.40 -6.94 -8.71
CA LEU A 174 -17.51 -7.87 -8.49
C LEU A 174 -18.09 -7.82 -7.05
N PRO A 175 -17.30 -7.88 -5.97
CA PRO A 175 -17.84 -7.83 -4.61
C PRO A 175 -18.61 -6.53 -4.32
N PHE A 176 -18.21 -5.43 -4.94
CA PHE A 176 -18.82 -4.11 -4.71
C PHE A 176 -20.10 -3.91 -5.53
N THR A 177 -20.22 -4.56 -6.69
CA THR A 177 -21.43 -4.47 -7.52
C THR A 177 -22.66 -5.05 -6.84
N MET A 178 -22.47 -6.02 -5.94
CA MET A 178 -23.53 -6.70 -5.20
C MET A 178 -24.00 -5.91 -3.96
N VAL A 179 -23.30 -4.84 -3.59
CA VAL A 179 -23.65 -4.03 -2.43
C VAL A 179 -24.55 -2.87 -2.87
N SER A 180 -25.84 -2.92 -2.47
CA SER A 180 -26.82 -1.93 -2.91
C SER A 180 -26.51 -0.48 -2.50
N LYS A 181 -25.76 -0.29 -1.41
CA LYS A 181 -25.31 1.04 -0.95
C LYS A 181 -24.18 1.64 -1.77
N ILE A 182 -23.47 0.85 -2.57
CA ILE A 182 -22.37 1.34 -3.42
C ILE A 182 -22.98 1.93 -4.69
N THR A 183 -22.86 3.25 -4.84
CA THR A 183 -23.35 3.99 -6.00
C THR A 183 -22.33 4.06 -7.11
N ASP A 184 -21.05 4.18 -6.74
CA ASP A 184 -19.94 4.34 -7.66
C ASP A 184 -18.80 3.39 -7.31
N ILE A 185 -18.12 2.87 -8.33
CA ILE A 185 -16.91 2.05 -8.20
C ILE A 185 -15.81 2.70 -9.00
N TYR A 186 -14.74 3.11 -8.34
CA TYR A 186 -13.61 3.81 -8.89
C TYR A 186 -12.39 2.90 -8.93
N ALA A 187 -11.82 2.74 -10.11
CA ALA A 187 -10.61 1.97 -10.37
C ALA A 187 -9.44 2.92 -10.63
N TYR A 188 -8.32 2.65 -9.99
CA TYR A 188 -7.08 3.39 -10.15
C TYR A 188 -5.93 2.45 -10.47
N GLY A 189 -5.21 2.74 -11.55
CA GLY A 189 -3.87 2.22 -11.79
C GLY A 189 -2.85 3.25 -11.32
N ILE A 190 -2.00 2.87 -10.40
CA ILE A 190 -0.96 3.75 -9.86
C ILE A 190 0.40 3.14 -10.14
N VAL A 191 1.21 3.86 -10.91
CA VAL A 191 2.55 3.42 -11.28
C VAL A 191 3.58 4.32 -10.62
N PHE A 192 4.54 3.72 -9.98
CA PHE A 192 5.65 4.40 -9.34
C PHE A 192 6.97 4.14 -10.09
N CYS A 193 7.74 5.21 -10.25
CA CYS A 193 9.12 5.14 -10.67
C CYS A 193 9.97 6.03 -9.77
N ARG A 194 10.80 5.45 -8.90
CA ARG A 194 11.60 6.19 -7.92
C ARG A 194 10.75 7.10 -7.03
N LYS A 195 10.73 8.42 -7.32
CA LYS A 195 9.97 9.44 -6.58
C LYS A 195 8.83 10.06 -7.41
N ASP A 196 8.60 9.52 -8.59
CA ASP A 196 7.51 9.94 -9.47
C ASP A 196 6.37 8.92 -9.45
N CYS A 197 5.17 9.38 -9.75
CA CYS A 197 4.03 8.51 -9.96
C CYS A 197 3.10 9.01 -11.06
N ILE A 198 2.49 8.07 -11.76
CA ILE A 198 1.38 8.30 -12.69
C ILE A 198 0.14 7.64 -12.10
N VAL A 199 -0.97 8.34 -12.16
CA VAL A 199 -2.27 7.86 -11.69
C VAL A 199 -3.25 7.88 -12.85
N THR A 200 -3.77 6.71 -13.19
CA THR A 200 -4.87 6.55 -14.16
C THR A 200 -6.15 6.21 -13.42
N PHE A 201 -7.28 6.54 -14.04
CA PHE A 201 -8.59 6.39 -13.41
C PHE A 201 -9.63 5.89 -14.40
N LYS A 202 -10.53 5.02 -13.89
CA LYS A 202 -11.74 4.62 -14.60
C LYS A 202 -12.90 4.46 -13.62
N LYS A 203 -14.05 5.02 -13.97
CA LYS A 203 -15.31 4.74 -13.28
C LYS A 203 -15.94 3.48 -13.86
N LEU A 204 -16.16 2.46 -13.02
CA LEU A 204 -16.72 1.16 -13.43
C LEU A 204 -18.22 1.06 -13.20
N LYS A 205 -18.77 1.90 -12.27
CA LYS A 205 -20.19 2.01 -11.97
C LYS A 205 -20.52 3.46 -11.63
#